data_76912b577a1d592baedb1391599265b9
#
_entry.id   76912b577a1d592baedb1391599265b9
#
_cell.length_a   1.000
_cell.length_b   1.000
_cell.length_c   1.000
_cell.angle_alpha   90.00
_cell.angle_beta   90.00
_cell.angle_gamma   90.00
#
_symmetry.space_group_name_H-M   'P 1'
#
loop_
_entity.id
_entity.type
_entity.pdbx_description
1 polymer ?
#
loop_
_entity_poly.entity_id
_entity_poly.type
_entity_poly.pdbx_seq_one_letter_code
_entity_poly.pdbx_strand_id
1 'polypeptide(L)'
;MSAMATTFTRMDESTAEQWAVIGAETMRNQPRVADTVLDMLRQLEGITDGFATDQLTHALQTATLAEKAGAEPEVIVASLCHDIGKLISVFNHPGIAAEILRPYVSEDSYHMIRTHQDFQGRHYYRHFGQDPDAREQYRGEPWFDLTARFADEWDQVAFDPDGETYPLEHFEPMVREVFAQPRSM
;
A
#
# COMPACT_ATOMS: atom_id res chain seq x y z
N MET A 1 -16.18 18.60 22.07
CA MET A 1 -15.44 18.94 23.30
C MET A 1 -13.97 18.86 22.95
N SER A 2 -13.20 19.93 23.16
CA SER A 2 -11.74 19.90 22.95
C SER A 2 -11.15 18.90 23.94
N ALA A 3 -10.39 17.91 23.44
CA ALA A 3 -9.68 16.99 24.30
C ALA A 3 -8.72 17.78 25.18
N MET A 4 -8.69 17.47 26.48
CA MET A 4 -7.70 18.07 27.38
C MET A 4 -6.32 17.53 26.99
N ALA A 5 -5.45 18.40 26.49
CA ALA A 5 -4.07 18.04 26.23
C ALA A 5 -3.38 17.65 27.55
N THR A 6 -2.51 16.65 27.47
CA THR A 6 -1.63 16.31 28.60
C THR A 6 -0.65 17.44 28.88
N THR A 7 -0.16 17.54 30.12
CA THR A 7 0.69 18.66 30.55
C THR A 7 2.16 18.28 30.71
N PHE A 8 2.53 17.00 30.60
CA PHE A 8 3.93 16.60 30.72
C PHE A 8 4.74 17.08 29.50
N THR A 9 5.99 17.46 29.74
CA THR A 9 6.93 17.90 28.70
C THR A 9 8.04 16.87 28.43
N ARG A 10 8.11 15.83 29.25
CA ARG A 10 9.02 14.68 29.12
C ARG A 10 8.24 13.39 29.38
N MET A 11 8.52 12.35 28.59
CA MET A 11 7.81 11.07 28.69
C MET A 11 8.04 10.36 30.01
N ASP A 12 9.23 10.49 30.62
CA ASP A 12 9.59 9.91 31.91
C ASP A 12 8.89 10.58 33.11
N GLU A 13 8.22 11.72 32.91
CA GLU A 13 7.39 12.42 33.88
C GLU A 13 5.89 12.14 33.69
N SER A 14 5.53 11.31 32.69
CA SER A 14 4.14 11.03 32.35
C SER A 14 3.50 10.00 33.30
N THR A 15 2.16 10.05 33.40
CA THR A 15 1.36 9.11 34.21
C THR A 15 0.52 8.19 33.31
N ALA A 16 0.05 7.07 33.88
CA ALA A 16 -0.84 6.15 33.21
C ALA A 16 -2.14 6.82 32.73
N GLU A 17 -2.69 7.74 33.50
CA GLU A 17 -3.91 8.50 33.19
C GLU A 17 -3.69 9.39 31.94
N GLN A 18 -2.51 10.02 31.85
CA GLN A 18 -2.15 10.83 30.69
C GLN A 18 -2.01 9.98 29.43
N TRP A 19 -1.40 8.79 29.54
CA TRP A 19 -1.32 7.84 28.43
C TRP A 19 -2.68 7.29 28.02
N ALA A 20 -3.62 7.11 28.94
CA ALA A 20 -5.00 6.75 28.59
C ALA A 20 -5.67 7.84 27.74
N VAL A 21 -5.44 9.13 28.05
CA VAL A 21 -5.92 10.24 27.22
C VAL A 21 -5.29 10.21 25.83
N ILE A 22 -3.96 10.03 25.74
CA ILE A 22 -3.25 9.94 24.46
C ILE A 22 -3.78 8.78 23.62
N GLY A 23 -3.95 7.60 24.20
CA GLY A 23 -4.51 6.43 23.53
C GLY A 23 -5.92 6.68 22.98
N ALA A 24 -6.79 7.30 23.77
CA ALA A 24 -8.14 7.65 23.34
C ALA A 24 -8.13 8.65 22.15
N GLU A 25 -7.24 9.66 22.18
CA GLU A 25 -7.08 10.60 21.07
C GLU A 25 -6.50 9.94 19.82
N THR A 26 -5.52 9.04 19.97
CA THR A 26 -4.96 8.25 18.88
C THR A 26 -6.07 7.46 18.17
N MET A 27 -6.90 6.74 18.94
CA MET A 27 -8.01 5.97 18.39
C MET A 27 -9.10 6.85 17.75
N ARG A 28 -9.33 8.05 18.29
CA ARG A 28 -10.26 9.01 17.67
C ARG A 28 -9.78 9.51 16.31
N ASN A 29 -8.45 9.60 16.12
CA ASN A 29 -7.84 10.03 14.86
C ASN A 29 -7.67 8.88 13.84
N GLN A 30 -7.89 7.62 14.25
CA GLN A 30 -7.72 6.45 13.39
C GLN A 30 -8.47 6.57 12.04
N PRO A 31 -9.71 7.07 11.93
CA PRO A 31 -10.40 7.22 10.64
C PRO A 31 -9.68 8.14 9.64
N ARG A 32 -8.80 9.03 10.12
CA ARG A 32 -8.01 9.93 9.26
C ARG A 32 -6.95 9.19 8.45
N VAL A 33 -6.60 7.96 8.82
CA VAL A 33 -5.60 7.18 8.07
C VAL A 33 -6.10 6.91 6.67
N ALA A 34 -7.35 6.47 6.52
CA ALA A 34 -7.95 6.24 5.21
C ALA A 34 -7.98 7.53 4.34
N ASP A 35 -8.35 8.67 4.94
CA ASP A 35 -8.32 9.96 4.24
C ASP A 35 -6.92 10.30 3.76
N THR A 36 -5.90 10.09 4.60
CA THR A 36 -4.49 10.34 4.25
C THR A 36 -4.03 9.44 3.11
N VAL A 37 -4.37 8.15 3.14
CA VAL A 37 -4.02 7.21 2.07
C VAL A 37 -4.70 7.59 0.75
N LEU A 38 -5.98 7.96 0.79
CA LEU A 38 -6.70 8.44 -0.41
C LEU A 38 -6.08 9.73 -0.96
N ASP A 39 -5.63 10.63 -0.09
CA ASP A 39 -4.94 11.85 -0.54
C ASP A 39 -3.55 11.55 -1.12
N MET A 40 -2.84 10.56 -0.59
CA MET A 40 -1.59 10.08 -1.18
C MET A 40 -1.83 9.48 -2.57
N LEU A 41 -2.87 8.67 -2.75
CA LEU A 41 -3.23 8.12 -4.06
C LEU A 41 -3.51 9.25 -5.07
N ARG A 42 -4.29 10.26 -4.71
CA ARG A 42 -4.56 11.42 -5.58
C ARG A 42 -3.29 12.17 -5.99
N GLN A 43 -2.29 12.25 -5.09
CA GLN A 43 -1.01 12.91 -5.38
C GLN A 43 -0.15 12.16 -6.40
N LEU A 44 -0.46 10.90 -6.72
CA LEU A 44 0.20 10.15 -7.79
C LEU A 44 -0.24 10.59 -9.19
N GLU A 45 -1.34 11.35 -9.30
CA GLU A 45 -1.83 11.89 -10.57
C GLU A 45 -0.76 12.78 -11.24
N GLY A 46 -0.53 12.57 -12.52
CA GLY A 46 0.45 13.31 -13.31
C GLY A 46 1.90 12.90 -13.11
N ILE A 47 2.23 11.99 -12.18
CA ILE A 47 3.57 11.43 -12.01
C ILE A 47 3.71 10.26 -12.97
N THR A 48 4.43 10.41 -14.08
CA THR A 48 4.56 9.35 -15.10
C THR A 48 5.84 8.54 -14.98
N ASP A 49 6.91 9.10 -14.42
CA ASP A 49 8.24 8.47 -14.35
C ASP A 49 8.73 7.90 -15.69
N GLY A 50 8.16 8.39 -16.81
CA GLY A 50 8.46 7.94 -18.18
C GLY A 50 7.59 6.78 -18.68
N PHE A 51 6.62 6.30 -17.91
CA PHE A 51 5.63 5.31 -18.34
C PHE A 51 4.53 5.94 -19.21
N ALA A 52 3.74 5.10 -19.86
CA ALA A 52 2.64 5.52 -20.75
C ALA A 52 1.44 6.09 -19.98
N THR A 53 1.29 5.72 -18.71
CA THR A 53 0.27 6.24 -17.78
C THR A 53 0.94 6.90 -16.58
N ASP A 54 0.18 7.71 -15.83
CA ASP A 54 0.64 8.19 -14.54
C ASP A 54 0.49 7.11 -13.44
N GLN A 55 1.11 7.36 -12.29
CA GLN A 55 1.14 6.39 -11.19
C GLN A 55 -0.23 6.19 -10.53
N LEU A 56 -1.15 7.16 -10.60
CA LEU A 56 -2.52 6.96 -10.13
C LEU A 56 -3.27 6.01 -11.07
N THR A 57 -3.20 6.25 -12.37
CA THR A 57 -3.82 5.38 -13.38
C THR A 57 -3.28 3.95 -13.28
N HIS A 58 -1.96 3.80 -13.15
CA HIS A 58 -1.33 2.50 -12.92
C HIS A 58 -1.87 1.80 -11.66
N ALA A 59 -1.94 2.49 -10.53
CA ALA A 59 -2.47 1.95 -9.28
C ALA A 59 -3.93 1.52 -9.42
N LEU A 60 -4.76 2.34 -10.08
CA LEU A 60 -6.18 2.04 -10.33
C LEU A 60 -6.34 0.85 -11.28
N GLN A 61 -5.55 0.73 -12.33
CA GLN A 61 -5.57 -0.42 -13.25
C GLN A 61 -5.18 -1.70 -12.52
N THR A 62 -4.10 -1.67 -11.74
CA THR A 62 -3.64 -2.81 -10.94
C THR A 62 -4.75 -3.30 -9.99
N ALA A 63 -5.41 -2.39 -9.28
CA ALA A 63 -6.52 -2.73 -8.40
C ALA A 63 -7.76 -3.24 -9.16
N THR A 64 -8.06 -2.65 -10.34
CA THR A 64 -9.16 -3.10 -11.22
C THR A 64 -8.93 -4.55 -11.67
N LEU A 65 -7.72 -4.88 -12.08
CA LEU A 65 -7.36 -6.24 -12.49
C LEU A 65 -7.45 -7.23 -11.33
N ALA A 66 -6.97 -6.84 -10.13
CA ALA A 66 -7.09 -7.65 -8.94
C ALA A 66 -8.56 -7.94 -8.58
N GLU A 67 -9.43 -6.93 -8.62
CA GLU A 67 -10.87 -7.08 -8.33
C GLU A 67 -11.56 -7.98 -9.37
N LYS A 68 -11.30 -7.79 -10.66
CA LYS A 68 -11.83 -8.63 -11.73
C LYS A 68 -11.36 -10.08 -11.64
N ALA A 69 -10.19 -10.30 -11.08
CA ALA A 69 -9.64 -11.64 -10.80
C ALA A 69 -10.22 -12.28 -9.52
N GLY A 70 -11.12 -11.59 -8.81
CA GLY A 70 -11.77 -12.07 -7.61
C GLY A 70 -10.85 -12.09 -6.38
N ALA A 71 -9.89 -11.18 -6.31
CA ALA A 71 -9.03 -11.05 -5.13
C ALA A 71 -9.83 -10.57 -3.91
N GLU A 72 -9.35 -10.92 -2.72
CA GLU A 72 -9.94 -10.44 -1.46
C GLU A 72 -9.79 -8.92 -1.31
N PRO A 73 -10.71 -8.23 -0.61
CA PRO A 73 -10.71 -6.78 -0.47
C PRO A 73 -9.38 -6.19 0.00
N GLU A 74 -8.70 -6.82 0.95
CA GLU A 74 -7.40 -6.33 1.42
C GLU A 74 -6.30 -6.44 0.36
N VAL A 75 -6.35 -7.46 -0.50
CA VAL A 75 -5.40 -7.64 -1.61
C VAL A 75 -5.66 -6.59 -2.68
N ILE A 76 -6.93 -6.25 -2.96
CA ILE A 76 -7.30 -5.18 -3.89
C ILE A 76 -6.78 -3.83 -3.37
N VAL A 77 -6.98 -3.51 -2.09
CA VAL A 77 -6.49 -2.27 -1.47
C VAL A 77 -4.96 -2.25 -1.42
N ALA A 78 -4.32 -3.38 -1.11
CA ALA A 78 -2.86 -3.48 -1.17
C ALA A 78 -2.34 -3.23 -2.59
N SER A 79 -3.00 -3.81 -3.60
CA SER A 79 -2.68 -3.58 -5.01
C SER A 79 -2.84 -2.11 -5.42
N LEU A 80 -3.91 -1.45 -4.96
CA LEU A 80 -4.11 -0.01 -5.16
C LEU A 80 -3.00 0.83 -4.54
N CYS A 81 -2.50 0.43 -3.37
CA CYS A 81 -1.55 1.21 -2.59
C CYS A 81 -0.08 0.82 -2.82
N HIS A 82 0.23 -0.15 -3.69
CA HIS A 82 1.58 -0.74 -3.79
C HIS A 82 2.67 0.29 -4.06
N ASP A 83 2.34 1.32 -4.82
CA ASP A 83 3.26 2.35 -5.30
C ASP A 83 3.18 3.70 -4.57
N ILE A 84 2.33 3.85 -3.53
CA ILE A 84 2.21 5.14 -2.79
C ILE A 84 3.53 5.61 -2.19
N GLY A 85 4.45 4.69 -1.93
CA GLY A 85 5.79 5.02 -1.45
C GLY A 85 6.62 5.85 -2.43
N LYS A 86 6.30 5.87 -3.73
CA LYS A 86 6.97 6.69 -4.75
C LYS A 86 6.88 8.19 -4.47
N LEU A 87 5.84 8.64 -3.77
CA LEU A 87 5.72 10.03 -3.30
C LEU A 87 6.86 10.46 -2.37
N ILE A 88 7.51 9.50 -1.71
CA ILE A 88 8.58 9.76 -0.72
C ILE A 88 9.93 9.36 -1.30
N SER A 89 10.04 8.14 -1.84
CA SER A 89 11.29 7.62 -2.39
C SER A 89 11.03 6.48 -3.38
N VAL A 90 11.34 6.71 -4.65
CA VAL A 90 11.23 5.70 -5.72
C VAL A 90 12.09 4.46 -5.39
N PHE A 91 13.30 4.66 -4.84
CA PHE A 91 14.23 3.56 -4.54
C PHE A 91 13.79 2.64 -3.39
N ASN A 92 12.87 3.07 -2.55
CA ASN A 92 12.39 2.31 -1.40
C ASN A 92 10.84 2.28 -1.33
N HIS A 93 10.17 2.56 -2.45
CA HIS A 93 8.71 2.63 -2.47
C HIS A 93 8.02 1.35 -1.98
N PRO A 94 8.52 0.12 -2.30
CA PRO A 94 7.87 -1.10 -1.83
C PRO A 94 7.87 -1.19 -0.30
N GLY A 95 9.03 -0.85 0.31
CA GLY A 95 9.16 -0.85 1.76
C GLY A 95 8.27 0.18 2.43
N ILE A 96 8.19 1.39 1.88
CA ILE A 96 7.35 2.47 2.42
C ILE A 96 5.88 2.08 2.33
N ALA A 97 5.41 1.63 1.17
CA ALA A 97 4.03 1.20 0.97
C ALA A 97 3.66 0.03 1.91
N ALA A 98 4.52 -0.98 1.99
CA ALA A 98 4.30 -2.13 2.85
C ALA A 98 4.18 -1.75 4.34
N GLU A 99 5.05 -0.86 4.86
CA GLU A 99 4.99 -0.44 6.27
C GLU A 99 3.75 0.41 6.58
N ILE A 100 3.22 1.18 5.62
CA ILE A 100 1.93 1.87 5.77
C ILE A 100 0.78 0.87 5.87
N LEU A 101 0.82 -0.20 5.07
CA LEU A 101 -0.22 -1.24 5.01
C LEU A 101 -0.14 -2.23 6.18
N ARG A 102 1.05 -2.48 6.72
CA ARG A 102 1.34 -3.57 7.68
C ARG A 102 0.36 -3.70 8.84
N PRO A 103 -0.08 -2.62 9.51
CA PRO A 103 -1.04 -2.75 10.61
C PRO A 103 -2.44 -3.23 10.18
N TYR A 104 -2.77 -3.16 8.88
CA TYR A 104 -4.14 -3.28 8.36
C TYR A 104 -4.39 -4.52 7.50
N VAL A 105 -3.34 -5.14 6.96
CA VAL A 105 -3.43 -6.28 6.05
C VAL A 105 -2.81 -7.55 6.66
N SER A 106 -3.00 -8.69 6.02
CA SER A 106 -2.35 -9.95 6.39
C SER A 106 -0.84 -9.90 6.12
N GLU A 107 -0.08 -10.81 6.73
CA GLU A 107 1.34 -10.99 6.45
C GLU A 107 1.58 -11.31 4.97
N ASP A 108 0.70 -12.08 4.33
CA ASP A 108 0.82 -12.41 2.91
C ASP A 108 0.68 -11.13 2.04
N SER A 109 -0.31 -10.30 2.30
CA SER A 109 -0.50 -9.02 1.61
C SER A 109 0.64 -8.03 1.90
N TYR A 110 1.14 -8.00 3.15
CA TYR A 110 2.31 -7.19 3.50
C TYR A 110 3.54 -7.60 2.70
N HIS A 111 3.86 -8.90 2.66
CA HIS A 111 5.01 -9.40 1.93
C HIS A 111 4.85 -9.26 0.41
N MET A 112 3.63 -9.43 -0.11
CA MET A 112 3.32 -9.16 -1.51
C MET A 112 3.79 -7.75 -1.90
N ILE A 113 3.40 -6.73 -1.13
CA ILE A 113 3.81 -5.35 -1.42
C ILE A 113 5.29 -5.11 -1.13
N ARG A 114 5.81 -5.67 -0.05
CA ARG A 114 7.20 -5.51 0.37
C ARG A 114 8.21 -5.96 -0.68
N THR A 115 7.87 -7.01 -1.44
CA THR A 115 8.78 -7.69 -2.37
C THR A 115 8.37 -7.56 -3.83
N HIS A 116 7.26 -6.86 -4.13
CA HIS A 116 6.69 -6.82 -5.49
C HIS A 116 7.73 -6.43 -6.56
N GLN A 117 8.66 -5.53 -6.23
CA GLN A 117 9.67 -5.08 -7.19
C GLN A 117 10.61 -6.23 -7.63
N ASP A 118 11.00 -7.15 -6.72
CA ASP A 118 11.81 -8.32 -7.07
C ASP A 118 11.03 -9.29 -7.97
N PHE A 119 9.71 -9.41 -7.75
CA PHE A 119 8.84 -10.22 -8.60
C PHE A 119 8.62 -9.59 -9.98
N GLN A 120 8.32 -8.29 -10.02
CA GLN A 120 8.16 -7.51 -11.23
C GLN A 120 9.48 -7.44 -12.02
N GLY A 121 10.62 -7.49 -11.34
CA GLY A 121 11.96 -7.47 -11.91
C GLY A 121 12.18 -8.53 -13.00
N ARG A 122 11.46 -9.67 -12.95
CA ARG A 122 11.45 -10.69 -14.00
C ARG A 122 11.22 -10.10 -15.39
N HIS A 123 10.41 -9.05 -15.49
CA HIS A 123 10.02 -8.45 -16.76
C HIS A 123 11.02 -7.43 -17.28
N TYR A 124 11.84 -6.79 -16.41
CA TYR A 124 12.70 -5.67 -16.82
C TYR A 124 14.13 -5.65 -16.25
N TYR A 125 14.48 -6.41 -15.19
CA TYR A 125 15.81 -6.38 -14.56
C TYR A 125 16.95 -6.66 -15.53
N ARG A 126 16.73 -7.54 -16.53
CA ARG A 126 17.70 -7.82 -17.60
C ARG A 126 18.18 -6.56 -18.34
N HIS A 127 17.32 -5.53 -18.43
CA HIS A 127 17.66 -4.28 -19.13
C HIS A 127 18.62 -3.40 -18.31
N PHE A 128 18.74 -3.66 -17.00
CA PHE A 128 19.64 -2.97 -16.09
C PHE A 128 20.82 -3.87 -15.64
N GLY A 129 20.96 -5.06 -16.23
CA GLY A 129 22.02 -6.01 -15.85
C GLY A 129 21.80 -6.62 -14.46
N GLN A 130 20.59 -6.57 -13.96
CA GLN A 130 20.17 -7.20 -12.70
C GLN A 130 19.60 -8.60 -12.97
N ASP A 131 19.50 -9.41 -11.92
CA ASP A 131 19.02 -10.79 -11.99
C ASP A 131 17.48 -10.83 -12.19
N PRO A 132 16.96 -11.29 -13.34
CA PRO A 132 15.52 -11.42 -13.56
C PRO A 132 14.87 -12.51 -12.71
N ASP A 133 15.65 -13.41 -12.12
CA ASP A 133 15.17 -14.47 -11.27
C ASP A 133 15.29 -14.12 -9.76
N ALA A 134 15.47 -12.83 -9.43
CA ALA A 134 15.58 -12.34 -8.04
C ALA A 134 14.46 -12.85 -7.13
N ARG A 135 13.23 -13.02 -7.68
CA ARG A 135 12.08 -13.56 -6.92
C ARG A 135 12.25 -14.99 -6.44
N GLU A 136 13.14 -15.79 -7.07
CA GLU A 136 13.34 -17.20 -6.69
C GLU A 136 13.91 -17.37 -5.27
N GLN A 137 14.55 -16.33 -4.71
CA GLN A 137 14.98 -16.32 -3.32
C GLN A 137 13.82 -16.50 -2.32
N TYR A 138 12.60 -16.19 -2.73
CA TYR A 138 11.38 -16.28 -1.90
C TYR A 138 10.60 -17.58 -2.17
N ARG A 139 11.11 -18.48 -3.01
CA ARG A 139 10.41 -19.73 -3.32
C ARG A 139 10.27 -20.60 -2.08
N GLY A 140 9.01 -20.97 -1.79
CA GLY A 140 8.64 -21.71 -0.57
C GLY A 140 8.03 -20.84 0.51
N GLU A 141 8.07 -19.51 0.37
CA GLU A 141 7.31 -18.63 1.25
C GLU A 141 5.80 -18.74 0.98
N PRO A 142 4.93 -18.68 2.01
CA PRO A 142 3.48 -18.84 1.85
C PRO A 142 2.86 -17.83 0.87
N TRP A 143 3.40 -16.63 0.83
CA TRP A 143 2.93 -15.51 0.02
C TRP A 143 3.53 -15.47 -1.41
N PHE A 144 4.40 -16.42 -1.77
CA PHE A 144 5.08 -16.44 -3.07
C PHE A 144 4.09 -16.43 -4.25
N ASP A 145 3.11 -17.33 -4.24
CA ASP A 145 2.17 -17.46 -5.35
C ASP A 145 1.25 -16.24 -5.48
N LEU A 146 0.86 -15.64 -4.34
CA LEU A 146 0.09 -14.38 -4.34
C LEU A 146 0.91 -13.25 -4.97
N THR A 147 2.18 -13.10 -4.58
CA THR A 147 3.06 -12.05 -5.10
C THR A 147 3.39 -12.26 -6.58
N ALA A 148 3.59 -13.53 -7.00
CA ALA A 148 3.81 -13.86 -8.39
C ALA A 148 2.59 -13.50 -9.25
N ARG A 149 1.39 -13.84 -8.77
CA ARG A 149 0.13 -13.48 -9.43
C ARG A 149 -0.05 -11.97 -9.51
N PHE A 150 0.19 -11.25 -8.42
CA PHE A 150 0.15 -9.80 -8.38
C PHE A 150 1.06 -9.19 -9.45
N ALA A 151 2.35 -9.56 -9.45
CA ALA A 151 3.35 -8.98 -10.35
C ALA A 151 3.14 -9.37 -11.81
N ASP A 152 2.76 -10.63 -12.09
CA ASP A 152 2.67 -11.16 -13.44
C ASP A 152 1.32 -10.86 -14.12
N GLU A 153 0.21 -10.82 -13.36
CA GLU A 153 -1.13 -10.71 -13.93
C GLU A 153 -1.76 -9.32 -13.76
N TRP A 154 -1.35 -8.53 -12.75
CA TRP A 154 -1.99 -7.26 -12.45
C TRP A 154 -1.05 -6.07 -12.60
N ASP A 155 0.11 -6.09 -11.97
CA ASP A 155 1.03 -4.95 -11.89
C ASP A 155 1.72 -4.67 -13.24
N GLN A 156 2.41 -5.66 -13.81
CA GLN A 156 3.22 -5.47 -15.02
C GLN A 156 2.41 -5.15 -16.29
N VAL A 157 1.10 -5.38 -16.28
CA VAL A 157 0.20 -5.12 -17.43
C VAL A 157 -0.64 -3.84 -17.25
N ALA A 158 -0.50 -3.15 -16.15
CA ALA A 158 -1.32 -2.00 -15.75
C ALA A 158 -0.74 -0.65 -16.22
N PHE A 159 -0.23 -0.57 -17.46
CA PHE A 159 0.36 0.64 -18.05
C PHE A 159 -0.27 1.00 -19.42
N ASP A 160 -1.48 0.51 -19.68
CA ASP A 160 -2.18 0.76 -20.93
C ASP A 160 -3.05 2.03 -20.79
N PRO A 161 -2.79 3.11 -21.56
CA PRO A 161 -3.61 4.33 -21.53
C PRO A 161 -5.09 4.09 -21.88
N ASP A 162 -5.38 3.05 -22.65
CA ASP A 162 -6.74 2.65 -23.05
C ASP A 162 -7.28 1.50 -22.17
N GLY A 163 -6.52 1.07 -21.15
CA GLY A 163 -6.87 -0.02 -20.25
C GLY A 163 -8.08 0.31 -19.39
N GLU A 164 -8.92 -0.69 -19.13
CA GLU A 164 -10.07 -0.54 -18.24
C GLU A 164 -9.60 -0.15 -16.83
N THR A 165 -10.13 0.96 -16.34
CA THR A 165 -9.71 1.58 -15.08
C THR A 165 -10.95 2.01 -14.29
N TYR A 166 -11.18 1.41 -13.12
CA TYR A 166 -12.20 1.89 -12.19
C TYR A 166 -11.72 3.16 -11.51
N PRO A 167 -12.62 4.14 -11.27
CA PRO A 167 -12.23 5.40 -10.63
C PRO A 167 -11.89 5.18 -9.15
N LEU A 168 -11.13 6.10 -8.56
CA LEU A 168 -10.73 6.02 -7.16
C LEU A 168 -11.93 5.92 -6.20
N GLU A 169 -13.02 6.59 -6.54
CA GLU A 169 -14.26 6.58 -5.77
C GLU A 169 -14.90 5.18 -5.67
N HIS A 170 -14.65 4.31 -6.65
CA HIS A 170 -15.07 2.92 -6.61
C HIS A 170 -14.39 2.16 -5.46
N PHE A 171 -13.10 2.41 -5.26
CA PHE A 171 -12.29 1.75 -4.23
C PHE A 171 -12.37 2.43 -2.85
N GLU A 172 -12.82 3.68 -2.77
CA GLU A 172 -12.83 4.45 -1.52
C GLU A 172 -13.53 3.72 -0.36
N PRO A 173 -14.73 3.09 -0.53
CA PRO A 173 -15.37 2.36 0.57
C PRO A 173 -14.50 1.21 1.09
N MET A 174 -13.84 0.47 0.20
CA MET A 174 -12.97 -0.65 0.54
C MET A 174 -11.69 -0.18 1.26
N VAL A 175 -11.10 0.93 0.80
CA VAL A 175 -9.96 1.59 1.50
C VAL A 175 -10.37 1.96 2.92
N ARG A 176 -11.54 2.59 3.10
CA ARG A 176 -12.05 2.97 4.43
C ARG A 176 -12.28 1.78 5.33
N GLU A 177 -12.76 0.67 4.80
CA GLU A 177 -12.97 -0.57 5.56
C GLU A 177 -11.64 -1.20 6.00
N VAL A 178 -10.68 -1.35 5.09
CA VAL A 178 -9.36 -1.95 5.39
C VAL A 178 -8.60 -1.10 6.43
N PHE A 179 -8.63 0.22 6.30
CA PHE A 179 -7.93 1.12 7.23
C PHE A 179 -8.76 1.51 8.47
N ALA A 180 -9.96 0.95 8.67
CA ALA A 180 -10.83 1.32 9.80
C ALA A 180 -10.19 1.03 11.16
N GLN A 181 -9.53 -0.11 11.29
CA GLN A 181 -8.86 -0.53 12.53
C GLN A 181 -7.62 -1.37 12.23
N PRO A 182 -6.50 -1.15 12.95
CA PRO A 182 -5.35 -2.03 12.84
C PRO A 182 -5.71 -3.45 13.32
N ARG A 183 -5.16 -4.46 12.67
CA ARG A 183 -5.36 -5.89 13.01
C ARG A 183 -4.69 -6.30 14.32
N SER A 184 -3.58 -5.63 14.66
CA SER A 184 -2.86 -5.81 15.92
C SER A 184 -2.31 -4.48 16.39
N MET A 185 -2.50 -4.15 17.65
CA MET A 185 -1.77 -3.08 18.34
C MET A 185 -0.63 -3.68 19.15
#